data_e32ad63ac233c205cd37f263d422e491
#
_entry.id   e32ad63ac233c205cd37f263d422e491
#
_cell.length_a   1.000
_cell.length_b   1.000
_cell.length_c   1.000
_cell.angle_alpha   90.00
_cell.angle_beta   90.00
_cell.angle_gamma   90.00
#
_symmetry.space_group_name_H-M   'P 1'
#
loop_
_entity.id
_entity.type
_entity.pdbx_description
1 polymer ?
#
loop_
_entity_poly.entity_id
_entity_poly.type
_entity_poly.pdbx_seq_one_letter_code
_entity_poly.pdbx_strand_id
1 'polypeptide(L)'
;VVVLGGALAPTLAPVGDPEGMNDLAYLERMLAAGAGQAMDALAVHAYGWQAPPDAPASPDAVNWRRTELLRQLLVEGGHEAMPIYVTEGGWNDHPRWTKAVQPSQRAAFTLRAYQLAAEEWPWCQAVVLWAFRYPRSANTYQDYFTFVTVDFLPKPIYYAVQRYARGEEQ
;
A
#
# COMPACT_ATOMS: atom_id res chain seq x y z
N VAL A 1 13.11 5.56 -20.21
CA VAL A 1 12.71 4.47 -19.28
C VAL A 1 12.67 5.09 -17.90
N VAL A 2 11.62 4.85 -17.15
CA VAL A 2 11.52 5.24 -15.73
C VAL A 2 11.81 3.99 -14.89
N VAL A 3 12.75 4.09 -13.96
CA VAL A 3 13.16 3.01 -13.08
C VAL A 3 12.51 3.22 -11.71
N LEU A 4 11.60 2.32 -11.34
CA LEU A 4 11.05 2.28 -9.99
C LEU A 4 11.98 1.43 -9.10
N GLY A 5 12.42 1.99 -7.99
CA GLY A 5 13.10 1.23 -6.94
C GLY A 5 12.22 0.09 -6.43
N GLY A 6 12.80 -1.05 -6.10
CA GLY A 6 12.04 -2.24 -5.70
C GLY A 6 11.06 -1.96 -4.56
N ALA A 7 9.81 -2.37 -4.72
CA ALA A 7 8.79 -2.19 -3.71
C ALA A 7 9.05 -3.11 -2.51
N LEU A 8 9.30 -2.51 -1.36
CA LEU A 8 9.52 -3.24 -0.13
C LEU A 8 8.20 -3.63 0.50
N ALA A 9 8.06 -4.89 0.87
CA ALA A 9 6.92 -5.35 1.65
C ALA A 9 7.00 -4.77 3.07
N PRO A 10 5.95 -4.14 3.60
CA PRO A 10 5.97 -3.61 4.95
C PRO A 10 6.09 -4.74 5.97
N THR A 11 7.11 -4.67 6.79
CA THR A 11 7.39 -5.69 7.82
C THR A 11 7.96 -5.06 9.08
N LEU A 12 7.63 -5.66 10.22
CA LEU A 12 8.16 -5.30 11.53
C LEU A 12 9.30 -6.24 11.97
N ALA A 13 9.83 -7.04 11.04
CA ALA A 13 10.91 -7.97 11.34
C ALA A 13 12.12 -7.22 11.92
N PRO A 14 12.73 -7.70 13.01
CA PRO A 14 13.92 -7.07 13.58
C PRO A 14 15.09 -7.00 12.59
N VAL A 15 15.95 -6.02 12.75
CA VAL A 15 17.21 -5.98 12.01
C VAL A 15 18.07 -7.16 12.45
N GLY A 16 18.46 -8.03 11.49
CA GLY A 16 19.21 -9.25 11.76
C GLY A 16 18.37 -10.51 11.84
N ASP A 17 17.06 -10.41 11.65
CA ASP A 17 16.20 -11.57 11.44
C ASP A 17 16.63 -12.28 10.14
N PRO A 18 16.90 -13.61 10.17
CA PRO A 18 17.33 -14.35 8.98
C PRO A 18 16.26 -14.48 7.91
N GLU A 19 14.98 -14.31 8.25
CA GLU A 19 13.85 -14.44 7.34
C GLU A 19 13.34 -13.10 6.78
N GLY A 20 13.83 -11.98 7.32
CA GLY A 20 13.39 -10.66 6.87
C GLY A 20 14.10 -9.50 7.54
N MET A 21 13.85 -8.31 7.05
CA MET A 21 14.35 -7.07 7.63
C MET A 21 13.23 -6.04 7.62
N ASN A 22 13.15 -5.22 8.66
CA ASN A 22 12.27 -4.05 8.69
C ASN A 22 12.46 -3.21 7.42
N ASP A 23 11.36 -2.89 6.75
CA ASP A 23 11.36 -2.17 5.47
C ASP A 23 11.98 -0.77 5.57
N LEU A 24 11.78 -0.06 6.69
CA LEU A 24 12.40 1.25 6.93
C LEU A 24 13.92 1.11 7.02
N ALA A 25 14.41 0.17 7.83
CA ALA A 25 15.84 -0.08 7.96
C ALA A 25 16.47 -0.59 6.65
N TYR A 26 15.71 -1.34 5.86
CA TYR A 26 16.19 -1.81 4.57
C TYR A 26 16.32 -0.65 3.58
N LEU A 27 15.31 0.23 3.49
CA LEU A 27 15.38 1.43 2.63
C LEU A 27 16.52 2.34 3.04
N GLU A 28 16.71 2.60 4.33
CA GLU A 28 17.83 3.39 4.84
C GLU A 28 19.19 2.84 4.34
N ARG A 29 19.39 1.52 4.44
CA ARG A 29 20.60 0.86 3.93
C ARG A 29 20.73 0.92 2.41
N MET A 30 19.62 0.80 1.69
CA MET A 30 19.63 0.95 0.23
C MET A 30 20.09 2.36 -0.16
N LEU A 31 19.54 3.39 0.48
CA LEU A 31 19.92 4.79 0.21
C LEU A 31 21.39 5.04 0.57
N ALA A 32 21.86 4.55 1.71
CA ALA A 32 23.27 4.63 2.11
C ALA A 32 24.21 3.92 1.12
N ALA A 33 23.75 2.88 0.45
CA ALA A 33 24.46 2.16 -0.60
C ALA A 33 24.37 2.84 -1.99
N GLY A 34 23.70 4.00 -2.09
CA GLY A 34 23.58 4.77 -3.33
C GLY A 34 22.38 4.41 -4.22
N ALA A 35 21.42 3.63 -3.73
CA ALA A 35 20.27 3.22 -4.52
C ALA A 35 19.43 4.42 -5.02
N GLY A 36 19.39 5.53 -4.26
CA GLY A 36 18.68 6.73 -4.65
C GLY A 36 19.18 7.38 -5.96
N GLN A 37 20.41 7.08 -6.36
CA GLN A 37 20.97 7.54 -7.64
C GLN A 37 20.69 6.58 -8.80
N ALA A 38 20.20 5.38 -8.51
CA ALA A 38 19.94 4.32 -9.49
C ALA A 38 18.45 4.14 -9.81
N MET A 39 17.56 4.94 -9.22
CA MET A 39 16.12 4.89 -9.44
C MET A 39 15.55 6.30 -9.67
N ASP A 40 14.49 6.41 -10.47
CA ASP A 40 13.78 7.66 -10.75
C ASP A 40 12.61 7.89 -9.77
N ALA A 41 12.12 6.83 -9.15
CA ALA A 41 11.05 6.86 -8.16
C ALA A 41 11.15 5.66 -7.22
N LEU A 42 10.56 5.77 -6.03
CA LEU A 42 10.43 4.66 -5.09
C LEU A 42 9.06 3.99 -5.27
N ALA A 43 9.05 2.67 -5.44
CA ALA A 43 7.83 1.88 -5.30
C ALA A 43 7.68 1.39 -3.85
N VAL A 44 6.45 1.39 -3.34
CA VAL A 44 6.14 0.92 -1.98
C VAL A 44 4.91 0.02 -1.98
N HIS A 45 4.84 -0.88 -1.00
CA HIS A 45 3.62 -1.61 -0.68
C HIS A 45 2.97 -1.02 0.57
N ALA A 46 1.69 -0.65 0.50
CA ALA A 46 0.96 0.01 1.56
C ALA A 46 -0.30 -0.79 1.97
N TYR A 47 -0.14 -1.66 2.96
CA TYR A 47 -1.25 -2.41 3.53
C TYR A 47 -1.77 -1.75 4.80
N GLY A 48 -3.09 -1.63 4.93
CA GLY A 48 -3.72 -1.04 6.12
C GLY A 48 -3.92 -2.04 7.27
N TRP A 49 -3.99 -3.35 6.94
CA TRP A 49 -4.40 -4.40 7.87
C TRP A 49 -5.72 -4.03 8.55
N GLN A 50 -5.75 -3.92 9.90
CA GLN A 50 -6.95 -3.54 10.65
C GLN A 50 -7.07 -2.02 10.87
N ALA A 51 -6.00 -1.27 10.62
CA ALA A 51 -5.98 0.17 10.88
C ALA A 51 -6.74 0.95 9.78
N PRO A 52 -7.51 1.98 10.15
CA PRO A 52 -8.05 2.91 9.17
C PRO A 52 -6.93 3.69 8.47
N PRO A 53 -7.18 4.22 7.25
CA PRO A 53 -6.15 4.96 6.51
C PRO A 53 -5.64 6.21 7.24
N ASP A 54 -6.46 6.83 8.08
CA ASP A 54 -6.08 8.00 8.89
C ASP A 54 -5.30 7.65 10.17
N ALA A 55 -5.07 6.36 10.47
CA ALA A 55 -4.24 5.97 11.61
C ALA A 55 -2.82 6.55 11.44
N PRO A 56 -2.27 7.22 12.47
CA PRO A 56 -0.97 7.89 12.36
C PRO A 56 0.15 6.92 11.97
N ALA A 57 1.10 7.42 11.19
CA ALA A 57 2.29 6.66 10.82
C ALA A 57 3.03 6.16 12.08
N SER A 58 3.47 4.91 12.06
CA SER A 58 4.18 4.32 13.18
C SER A 58 5.28 3.37 12.69
N PRO A 59 6.49 3.42 13.26
CA PRO A 59 7.54 2.45 12.97
C PRO A 59 7.20 1.06 13.53
N ASP A 60 6.30 0.97 14.51
CA ASP A 60 5.93 -0.24 15.23
C ASP A 60 4.61 -0.86 14.73
N ALA A 61 4.04 -0.30 13.67
CA ALA A 61 2.80 -0.81 13.07
C ALA A 61 2.87 -0.80 11.54
N VAL A 62 2.28 -1.81 10.92
CA VAL A 62 1.98 -1.79 9.49
C VAL A 62 0.60 -1.15 9.31
N ASN A 63 0.58 0.06 8.73
CA ASN A 63 -0.63 0.80 8.39
C ASN A 63 -0.40 1.62 7.11
N TRP A 64 -1.45 2.25 6.60
CA TRP A 64 -1.40 3.01 5.36
C TRP A 64 -0.39 4.15 5.40
N ARG A 65 -0.38 4.93 6.48
CA ARG A 65 0.52 6.09 6.66
C ARG A 65 1.98 5.72 6.93
N ARG A 66 2.30 4.42 7.12
CA ARG A 66 3.71 3.98 7.14
C ARG A 66 4.48 4.41 5.89
N THR A 67 3.79 4.62 4.77
CA THR A 67 4.33 5.21 3.55
C THR A 67 4.99 6.57 3.79
N GLU A 68 4.49 7.36 4.74
CA GLU A 68 5.06 8.65 5.13
C GLU A 68 6.45 8.52 5.77
N LEU A 69 6.70 7.42 6.49
CA LEU A 69 8.02 7.14 7.06
C LEU A 69 9.04 6.79 5.97
N LEU A 70 8.61 6.04 4.94
CA LEU A 70 9.45 5.78 3.76
C LEU A 70 9.73 7.09 3.01
N ARG A 71 8.73 7.98 2.88
CA ARG A 71 8.91 9.33 2.33
C ARG A 71 9.91 10.15 3.14
N GLN A 72 9.82 10.10 4.45
CA GLN A 72 10.74 10.82 5.34
C GLN A 72 12.19 10.37 5.11
N LEU A 73 12.45 9.07 4.99
CA LEU A 73 13.79 8.55 4.69
C LEU A 73 14.34 9.03 3.34
N LEU A 74 13.49 9.18 2.31
CA LEU A 74 13.91 9.79 1.05
C LEU A 74 14.32 11.26 1.24
N VAL A 75 13.56 12.02 2.00
CA VAL A 75 13.86 13.44 2.29
C VAL A 75 15.17 13.56 3.07
N GLU A 76 15.33 12.79 4.13
CA GLU A 76 16.55 12.74 4.95
C GLU A 76 17.78 12.31 4.16
N GLY A 77 17.59 11.43 3.17
CA GLY A 77 18.62 10.99 2.24
C GLY A 77 18.93 11.98 1.11
N GLY A 78 18.30 13.17 1.08
CA GLY A 78 18.51 14.19 0.03
C GLY A 78 17.78 13.89 -1.29
N HIS A 79 16.72 13.08 -1.24
CA HIS A 79 15.92 12.68 -2.40
C HIS A 79 14.47 13.23 -2.33
N GLU A 80 14.31 14.46 -1.85
CA GLU A 80 13.00 15.11 -1.68
C GLU A 80 12.23 15.31 -3.00
N ALA A 81 12.91 15.36 -4.12
CA ALA A 81 12.27 15.47 -5.45
C ALA A 81 11.77 14.11 -5.98
N MET A 82 12.20 12.98 -5.37
CA MET A 82 11.87 11.65 -5.84
C MET A 82 10.41 11.31 -5.51
N PRO A 83 9.56 10.99 -6.51
CA PRO A 83 8.19 10.59 -6.26
C PRO A 83 8.08 9.16 -5.70
N ILE A 84 6.95 8.87 -5.07
CA ILE A 84 6.58 7.52 -4.62
C ILE A 84 5.40 7.01 -5.44
N TYR A 85 5.43 5.70 -5.74
CA TYR A 85 4.33 4.94 -6.32
C TYR A 85 3.91 3.86 -5.31
N VAL A 86 2.67 3.89 -4.86
CA VAL A 86 2.09 2.74 -4.17
C VAL A 86 1.72 1.71 -5.22
N THR A 87 2.50 0.66 -5.35
CA THR A 87 2.34 -0.37 -6.39
C THR A 87 1.55 -1.58 -5.93
N GLU A 88 1.33 -1.70 -4.62
CA GLU A 88 0.52 -2.75 -4.02
C GLU A 88 0.02 -2.28 -2.65
N GLY A 89 -1.17 -2.70 -2.25
CA GLY A 89 -1.70 -2.36 -0.93
C GLY A 89 -3.19 -2.58 -0.78
N GLY A 90 -3.75 -2.00 0.27
CA GLY A 90 -5.17 -2.02 0.57
C GLY A 90 -5.56 -2.86 1.79
N TRP A 91 -6.83 -3.24 1.84
CA TRP A 91 -7.46 -3.97 2.94
C TRP A 91 -8.08 -5.28 2.47
N ASN A 92 -8.21 -6.20 3.41
CA ASN A 92 -8.78 -7.54 3.22
C ASN A 92 -10.04 -7.68 4.05
N ASP A 93 -11.04 -8.38 3.54
CA ASP A 93 -12.31 -8.61 4.23
C ASP A 93 -12.60 -10.11 4.50
N HIS A 94 -11.55 -10.93 4.61
CA HIS A 94 -11.69 -12.34 4.93
C HIS A 94 -12.30 -12.55 6.33
N PRO A 95 -13.37 -13.33 6.48
CA PRO A 95 -14.15 -13.41 7.72
C PRO A 95 -13.40 -14.00 8.93
N ARG A 96 -12.26 -14.64 8.71
CA ARG A 96 -11.48 -15.32 9.76
C ARG A 96 -10.01 -14.93 9.79
N TRP A 97 -9.56 -14.04 8.90
CA TRP A 97 -8.17 -13.59 8.93
C TRP A 97 -8.01 -12.48 9.97
N THR A 98 -7.04 -12.64 10.87
CA THR A 98 -6.85 -11.72 12.00
C THR A 98 -6.44 -10.30 11.60
N LYS A 99 -6.01 -10.10 10.37
CA LYS A 99 -5.64 -8.78 9.83
C LYS A 99 -6.72 -8.19 8.91
N ALA A 100 -7.90 -8.81 8.85
CA ALA A 100 -9.00 -8.36 8.02
C ALA A 100 -9.87 -7.31 8.73
N VAL A 101 -10.62 -6.56 7.92
CA VAL A 101 -11.65 -5.63 8.35
C VAL A 101 -13.02 -6.10 7.86
N GLN A 102 -14.10 -5.45 8.30
CA GLN A 102 -15.43 -5.75 7.75
C GLN A 102 -15.53 -5.29 6.29
N PRO A 103 -16.38 -5.92 5.45
CA PRO A 103 -16.52 -5.53 4.04
C PRO A 103 -16.87 -4.04 3.83
N SER A 104 -17.73 -3.47 4.70
CA SER A 104 -18.06 -2.05 4.66
C SER A 104 -16.86 -1.15 5.02
N GLN A 105 -16.07 -1.55 6.01
CA GLN A 105 -14.84 -0.85 6.35
C GLN A 105 -13.82 -0.92 5.21
N ARG A 106 -13.69 -2.09 4.56
CA ARG A 106 -12.79 -2.24 3.41
C ARG A 106 -13.11 -1.23 2.32
N ALA A 107 -14.39 -1.06 1.97
CA ALA A 107 -14.81 -0.08 0.98
C ALA A 107 -14.50 1.34 1.45
N ALA A 108 -14.93 1.72 2.66
CA ALA A 108 -14.71 3.06 3.21
C ALA A 108 -13.21 3.41 3.33
N PHE A 109 -12.42 2.48 3.85
CA PHE A 109 -10.96 2.68 4.01
C PHE A 109 -10.25 2.81 2.67
N THR A 110 -10.65 2.02 1.67
CA THR A 110 -10.09 2.13 0.32
C THR A 110 -10.37 3.50 -0.30
N LEU A 111 -11.58 4.00 -0.19
CA LEU A 111 -11.93 5.33 -0.72
C LEU A 111 -11.17 6.43 0.02
N ARG A 112 -11.13 6.37 1.36
CA ARG A 112 -10.40 7.34 2.16
C ARG A 112 -8.90 7.30 1.87
N ALA A 113 -8.33 6.13 1.59
CA ALA A 113 -6.92 6.00 1.20
C ALA A 113 -6.59 6.72 -0.11
N TYR A 114 -7.47 6.64 -1.12
CA TYR A 114 -7.32 7.39 -2.36
C TYR A 114 -7.44 8.90 -2.12
N GLN A 115 -8.42 9.34 -1.33
CA GLN A 115 -8.59 10.74 -0.97
C GLN A 115 -7.36 11.28 -0.23
N LEU A 116 -6.90 10.57 0.80
CA LEU A 116 -5.72 10.95 1.57
C LEU A 116 -4.47 11.10 0.67
N ALA A 117 -4.25 10.14 -0.22
CA ALA A 117 -3.12 10.22 -1.14
C ALA A 117 -3.23 11.43 -2.09
N ALA A 118 -4.44 11.74 -2.58
CA ALA A 118 -4.68 12.87 -3.46
C ALA A 118 -4.57 14.23 -2.73
N GLU A 119 -5.01 14.30 -1.48
CA GLU A 119 -5.11 15.54 -0.70
C GLU A 119 -3.82 15.86 0.08
N GLU A 120 -3.16 14.83 0.64
CA GLU A 120 -2.09 14.99 1.61
C GLU A 120 -0.71 14.56 1.09
N TRP A 121 -0.64 13.76 0.00
CA TRP A 121 0.62 13.21 -0.52
C TRP A 121 0.98 13.75 -1.92
N PRO A 122 1.36 15.03 -2.07
CA PRO A 122 1.71 15.61 -3.38
C PRO A 122 2.92 14.91 -4.05
N TRP A 123 3.67 14.15 -3.29
CA TRP A 123 4.80 13.34 -3.74
C TRP A 123 4.38 11.93 -4.21
N CYS A 124 3.12 11.52 -4.03
CA CYS A 124 2.59 10.23 -4.47
C CYS A 124 2.00 10.36 -5.89
N GLN A 125 2.59 9.68 -6.85
CA GLN A 125 2.16 9.78 -8.25
C GLN A 125 1.05 8.81 -8.63
N ALA A 126 0.97 7.67 -7.97
CA ALA A 126 -0.07 6.68 -8.20
C ALA A 126 -0.31 5.79 -6.99
N VAL A 127 -1.54 5.33 -6.87
CA VAL A 127 -1.95 4.31 -5.90
C VAL A 127 -2.59 3.15 -6.66
N VAL A 128 -1.92 2.01 -6.63
CA VAL A 128 -2.40 0.75 -7.20
C VAL A 128 -2.65 -0.21 -6.05
N LEU A 129 -3.84 -0.78 -5.98
CA LEU A 129 -4.19 -1.68 -4.90
C LEU A 129 -4.16 -3.14 -5.36
N TRP A 130 -3.79 -4.02 -4.48
CA TRP A 130 -3.80 -5.45 -4.64
C TRP A 130 -5.19 -6.00 -4.28
N ALA A 131 -5.91 -6.72 -5.15
CA ALA A 131 -5.67 -6.93 -6.56
C ALA A 131 -7.00 -6.83 -7.31
N PHE A 132 -6.98 -6.51 -8.60
CA PHE A 132 -8.23 -6.47 -9.37
C PHE A 132 -8.90 -7.86 -9.40
N ARG A 133 -8.15 -8.89 -9.81
CA ARG A 133 -8.63 -10.27 -9.96
C ARG A 133 -7.49 -11.29 -9.91
N TYR A 134 -7.74 -12.47 -9.38
CA TYR A 134 -6.90 -13.63 -9.62
C TYR A 134 -7.40 -14.46 -10.82
N PRO A 135 -6.51 -15.07 -11.61
CA PRO A 135 -6.89 -15.88 -12.76
C PRO A 135 -7.63 -17.17 -12.33
N ARG A 136 -7.40 -17.62 -11.11
CA ARG A 136 -8.07 -18.74 -10.44
C ARG A 136 -8.18 -18.45 -8.94
N SER A 137 -9.13 -19.08 -8.25
CA SER A 137 -9.25 -18.93 -6.81
C SER A 137 -8.00 -19.47 -6.10
N ALA A 138 -7.47 -18.68 -5.17
CA ALA A 138 -6.38 -19.09 -4.29
C ALA A 138 -6.87 -20.00 -3.15
N ASN A 139 -8.19 -19.97 -2.84
CA ASN A 139 -8.83 -20.65 -1.71
C ASN A 139 -8.21 -20.28 -0.35
N THR A 140 -7.70 -19.05 -0.25
CA THR A 140 -7.08 -18.48 0.95
C THR A 140 -7.60 -17.07 1.20
N TYR A 141 -7.09 -16.42 2.26
CA TYR A 141 -7.39 -15.00 2.53
C TYR A 141 -7.04 -14.09 1.35
N GLN A 142 -6.16 -14.48 0.45
CA GLN A 142 -5.75 -13.67 -0.70
C GLN A 142 -6.93 -13.31 -1.62
N ASP A 143 -7.89 -14.21 -1.80
CA ASP A 143 -9.08 -13.96 -2.62
C ASP A 143 -9.93 -12.78 -2.13
N TYR A 144 -9.75 -12.40 -0.87
CA TYR A 144 -10.49 -11.31 -0.22
C TYR A 144 -9.85 -9.92 -0.40
N PHE A 145 -8.73 -9.84 -1.11
CA PHE A 145 -8.21 -8.58 -1.61
C PHE A 145 -8.82 -8.17 -2.95
N THR A 146 -9.40 -9.12 -3.71
CA THR A 146 -9.82 -8.86 -5.10
C THR A 146 -11.06 -7.97 -5.19
N PHE A 147 -11.13 -7.17 -6.26
CA PHE A 147 -12.26 -6.29 -6.59
C PHE A 147 -13.38 -7.06 -7.29
N VAL A 148 -13.04 -8.11 -8.02
CA VAL A 148 -13.99 -9.00 -8.70
C VAL A 148 -13.66 -10.45 -8.38
N THR A 149 -14.62 -11.34 -8.63
CA THR A 149 -14.39 -12.80 -8.55
C THR A 149 -13.55 -13.29 -9.70
N VAL A 150 -13.20 -14.59 -9.70
CA VAL A 150 -12.50 -15.25 -10.82
C VAL A 150 -13.31 -15.16 -12.13
N ASP A 151 -14.64 -15.13 -12.04
CA ASP A 151 -15.58 -15.03 -13.16
C ASP A 151 -15.96 -13.57 -13.50
N PHE A 152 -15.18 -12.60 -13.04
CA PHE A 152 -15.40 -11.16 -13.24
C PHE A 152 -16.71 -10.60 -12.61
N LEU A 153 -17.32 -11.30 -11.64
CA LEU A 153 -18.45 -10.74 -10.92
C LEU A 153 -17.97 -9.65 -9.95
N PRO A 154 -18.47 -8.40 -10.07
CA PRO A 154 -18.05 -7.30 -9.22
C PRO A 154 -18.42 -7.52 -7.75
N LYS A 155 -17.48 -7.22 -6.86
CA LYS A 155 -17.71 -7.18 -5.41
C LYS A 155 -18.15 -5.77 -4.97
N PRO A 156 -18.70 -5.58 -3.75
CA PRO A 156 -19.10 -4.25 -3.27
C PRO A 156 -18.01 -3.19 -3.38
N ILE A 157 -16.76 -3.54 -3.12
CA ILE A 157 -15.60 -2.65 -3.26
C ILE A 157 -15.43 -2.12 -4.69
N TYR A 158 -15.70 -2.95 -5.70
CA TYR A 158 -15.64 -2.52 -7.10
C TYR A 158 -16.59 -1.35 -7.38
N TYR A 159 -17.84 -1.48 -6.97
CA TYR A 159 -18.84 -0.44 -7.18
C TYR A 159 -18.54 0.84 -6.38
N ALA A 160 -18.02 0.70 -5.17
CA ALA A 160 -17.62 1.84 -4.36
C ALA A 160 -16.51 2.65 -5.07
N VAL A 161 -15.44 1.99 -5.51
CA VAL A 161 -14.34 2.65 -6.23
C VAL A 161 -14.78 3.18 -7.59
N GLN A 162 -15.67 2.47 -8.31
CA GLN A 162 -16.19 2.93 -9.59
C GLN A 162 -16.98 4.25 -9.44
N ARG A 163 -17.86 4.36 -8.45
CA ARG A 163 -18.61 5.60 -8.17
C ARG A 163 -17.66 6.75 -7.82
N TYR A 164 -16.73 6.49 -6.92
CA TYR A 164 -15.72 7.48 -6.54
C TYR A 164 -14.93 7.99 -7.75
N ALA A 165 -14.47 7.10 -8.62
CA ALA A 165 -13.72 7.46 -9.83
C ALA A 165 -14.55 8.27 -10.84
N ARG A 166 -15.88 8.17 -10.78
CA ARG A 166 -16.81 8.95 -11.62
C ARG A 166 -17.25 10.27 -10.99
N GLY A 167 -16.81 10.57 -9.76
CA GLY A 167 -17.27 11.74 -9.01
C GLY A 167 -18.74 11.68 -8.58
N GLU A 168 -19.31 10.47 -8.51
CA GLU A 168 -20.68 10.26 -8.03
C GLU A 168 -20.66 10.32 -6.49
N GLU A 169 -21.56 11.13 -5.91
CA GLU A 169 -21.68 11.25 -4.45
C GLU A 169 -22.01 9.88 -3.80
N GLN A 170 -21.51 9.67 -2.59
CA GLN A 170 -21.69 8.44 -1.79
C GLN A 170 -23.00 8.49 -1.00
#